data_d94bdcd14a8b089ff07e31fd166bc826
#
_entry.id   d94bdcd14a8b089ff07e31fd166bc826
#
_cell.length_a   1.000
_cell.length_b   1.000
_cell.length_c   1.000
_cell.angle_alpha   90.00
_cell.angle_beta   90.00
_cell.angle_gamma   90.00
#
_symmetry.space_group_name_H-M   'P 1'
#
loop_
_entity.id
_entity.type
_entity.pdbx_description
1 polymer ?
#
loop_
_entity_poly.entity_id
_entity_poly.type
_entity_poly.pdbx_seq_one_letter_code
_entity_poly.pdbx_strand_id
1 'polypeptide(L)'
;MKYIAKKGYICMIKQTIMAEEKEYIHVYGARVHNLKNIDVEIPRDSLTVITGLSGSGKSSLAFDTIFAEGQRRYIETFSAYARNFLGGMERPDVDKITGLSPVISIEQKTTNKNPRSTVGTTTEIYDYLRLLYARAGVAYSYLSGEKMVKYTEEKILEL
;
A
#
# COMPACT_ATOMS: atom_id res chain seq x y z
N MET A 1 21.70 13.20 14.57
CA MET A 1 20.33 13.62 14.38
C MET A 1 20.36 14.92 13.57
N LYS A 2 20.19 14.85 12.26
CA LYS A 2 20.09 16.06 11.41
C LYS A 2 18.65 16.16 10.95
N TYR A 3 17.99 17.20 11.38
CA TYR A 3 16.66 17.57 10.89
C TYR A 3 16.84 18.35 9.60
N ILE A 4 16.26 17.87 8.52
CA ILE A 4 16.13 18.66 7.29
C ILE A 4 14.67 19.09 7.22
N ALA A 5 14.37 20.19 7.88
CA ALA A 5 13.11 20.90 7.73
C ALA A 5 13.38 22.21 6.97
N LYS A 6 13.17 22.21 5.66
CA LYS A 6 12.92 23.45 4.91
C LYS A 6 11.47 23.44 4.43
N LYS A 7 10.66 24.25 5.12
CA LYS A 7 9.31 24.74 4.75
C LYS A 7 8.44 23.76 3.98
N GLY A 8 7.96 22.77 4.66
CA GLY A 8 6.90 21.85 4.19
C GLY A 8 6.90 20.60 5.03
N TYR A 9 6.08 20.49 5.92
CA TYR A 9 5.56 19.49 6.87
C TYR A 9 5.89 18.00 6.67
N ILE A 10 7.04 17.63 6.09
CA ILE A 10 7.55 16.26 6.04
C ILE A 10 8.71 16.14 7.03
N CYS A 11 8.56 15.32 8.05
CA CYS A 11 9.62 14.95 8.98
C CYS A 11 10.11 13.54 8.68
N MET A 12 11.41 13.38 8.43
CA MET A 12 12.05 12.07 8.26
C MET A 12 12.83 11.73 9.52
N ILE A 13 12.52 10.63 10.16
CA ILE A 13 13.27 10.11 11.30
C ILE A 13 14.26 9.08 10.78
N LYS A 14 15.56 9.36 10.95
CA LYS A 14 16.66 8.47 10.58
C LYS A 14 17.13 7.70 11.81
N GLN A 15 17.00 6.41 11.79
CA GLN A 15 17.66 5.54 12.78
C GLN A 15 18.92 4.94 12.14
N THR A 16 20.09 5.29 12.66
CA THR A 16 21.40 4.90 12.10
C THR A 16 21.99 3.75 12.93
N ILE A 17 22.30 2.64 12.29
CA ILE A 17 23.14 1.59 12.85
C ILE A 17 24.35 1.42 11.90
N MET A 18 25.55 1.72 12.43
CA MET A 18 26.93 1.48 11.97
C MET A 18 27.44 2.20 10.71
N ALA A 19 28.71 2.63 10.80
CA ALA A 19 29.43 3.47 9.85
C ALA A 19 30.07 2.63 8.72
N GLU A 20 29.38 2.59 7.56
CA GLU A 20 29.94 2.35 6.25
C GLU A 20 29.58 3.54 5.37
N GLU A 21 30.33 3.83 4.31
CA GLU A 21 29.99 4.89 3.35
C GLU A 21 28.57 4.64 2.84
N LYS A 22 27.61 5.40 3.35
CA LYS A 22 26.20 5.18 3.08
C LYS A 22 25.87 5.71 1.72
N GLU A 23 25.47 4.84 0.82
CA GLU A 23 24.81 5.23 -0.42
C GLU A 23 23.43 5.85 -0.11
N TYR A 24 23.08 6.87 -0.85
CA TYR A 24 21.82 7.59 -0.69
C TYR A 24 20.98 7.54 -1.97
N ILE A 25 19.69 7.50 -1.80
CA ILE A 25 18.74 7.86 -2.85
C ILE A 25 18.57 9.38 -2.77
N HIS A 26 18.93 10.10 -3.85
CA HIS A 26 18.73 11.53 -3.93
C HIS A 26 17.55 11.82 -4.85
N VAL A 27 16.60 12.60 -4.34
CA VAL A 27 15.46 13.12 -5.07
C VAL A 27 15.65 14.62 -5.19
N TYR A 28 15.65 15.17 -6.39
CA TYR A 28 15.80 16.59 -6.67
C TYR A 28 14.56 17.14 -7.32
N GLY A 29 14.02 18.23 -6.78
CA GLY A 29 12.96 18.99 -7.37
C GLY A 29 11.63 18.23 -7.47
N ALA A 30 11.21 17.49 -6.44
CA ALA A 30 9.93 16.78 -6.47
C ALA A 30 8.75 17.75 -6.36
N ARG A 31 7.84 17.68 -7.36
CA ARG A 31 6.67 18.57 -7.50
C ARG A 31 5.35 17.83 -7.67
N VAL A 32 5.34 16.50 -7.49
CA VAL A 32 4.15 15.68 -7.66
C VAL A 32 3.08 16.06 -6.65
N HIS A 33 1.87 16.27 -7.13
CA HIS A 33 0.70 16.71 -6.33
C HIS A 33 0.97 17.98 -5.51
N ASN A 34 1.02 17.87 -4.17
CA ASN A 34 1.21 19.01 -3.26
C ASN A 34 2.67 19.20 -2.84
N LEU A 35 3.63 18.46 -3.40
CA LEU A 35 5.05 18.67 -3.16
C LEU A 35 5.51 20.00 -3.78
N LYS A 36 6.27 20.79 -3.01
CA LYS A 36 6.67 22.14 -3.37
C LYS A 36 8.14 22.20 -3.77
N ASN A 37 8.51 21.50 -4.84
CA ASN A 37 9.88 21.48 -5.35
C ASN A 37 10.89 21.14 -4.25
N ILE A 38 10.73 19.98 -3.65
CA ILE A 38 11.55 19.55 -2.52
C ILE A 38 12.70 18.66 -2.96
N ASP A 39 13.83 18.81 -2.27
CA ASP A 39 14.99 17.93 -2.37
C ASP A 39 15.07 17.04 -1.14
N VAL A 40 15.28 15.72 -1.34
CA VAL A 40 15.29 14.74 -0.27
C VAL A 40 16.44 13.75 -0.47
N GLU A 41 17.14 13.44 0.62
CA GLU A 41 18.15 12.39 0.67
C GLU A 41 17.67 11.26 1.58
N ILE A 42 17.60 10.04 1.06
CA ILE A 42 17.16 8.85 1.78
C ILE A 42 18.32 7.86 1.83
N PRO A 43 18.78 7.46 3.02
CA PRO A 43 19.85 6.47 3.12
C PRO A 43 19.37 5.12 2.60
N ARG A 44 20.21 4.43 1.82
CA ARG A 44 19.99 3.05 1.41
C ARG A 44 20.28 2.09 2.57
N ASP A 45 19.85 0.86 2.43
CA ASP A 45 20.08 -0.23 3.39
C ASP A 45 19.70 0.12 4.84
N SER A 46 18.64 0.91 4.98
CA SER A 46 18.14 1.38 6.27
C SER A 46 16.62 1.54 6.27
N LEU A 47 16.02 1.41 7.45
CA LEU A 47 14.63 1.72 7.65
C LEU A 47 14.44 3.24 7.73
N THR A 48 13.71 3.81 6.77
CA THR A 48 13.34 5.22 6.77
C THR A 48 11.84 5.36 7.00
N VAL A 49 11.44 6.17 7.97
CA VAL A 49 10.04 6.45 8.29
C VAL A 49 9.70 7.86 7.88
N ILE A 50 8.67 8.01 7.02
CA ILE A 50 8.14 9.30 6.58
C ILE A 50 6.91 9.62 7.41
N THR A 51 6.96 10.71 8.19
CA THR A 51 5.88 11.15 9.08
C THR A 51 5.43 12.57 8.73
N GLY A 52 4.25 12.95 9.18
CA GLY A 52 3.70 14.30 8.99
C GLY A 52 2.18 14.30 9.04
N LEU A 53 1.60 15.48 8.97
CA LEU A 53 0.15 15.68 8.97
C LEU A 53 -0.51 15.04 7.75
N SER A 54 -1.81 14.75 7.84
CA SER A 54 -2.58 14.30 6.68
C SER A 54 -2.52 15.37 5.58
N GLY A 55 -2.35 14.94 4.32
CA GLY A 55 -2.21 15.85 3.18
C GLY A 55 -0.81 16.51 3.03
N SER A 56 0.18 16.17 3.86
CA SER A 56 1.53 16.77 3.77
C SER A 56 2.40 16.27 2.61
N GLY A 57 1.92 15.34 1.79
CA GLY A 57 2.66 14.81 0.64
C GLY A 57 3.49 13.55 0.91
N LYS A 58 3.32 12.88 2.06
CA LYS A 58 4.05 11.64 2.39
C LYS A 58 3.88 10.56 1.33
N SER A 59 2.64 10.27 0.98
CA SER A 59 2.30 9.28 -0.05
C SER A 59 2.76 9.73 -1.42
N SER A 60 2.63 11.03 -1.74
CA SER A 60 3.10 11.59 -3.00
C SER A 60 4.61 11.47 -3.17
N LEU A 61 5.38 11.63 -2.10
CA LEU A 61 6.82 11.41 -2.15
C LEU A 61 7.17 9.92 -2.28
N ALA A 62 6.58 9.06 -1.44
CA ALA A 62 6.94 7.64 -1.39
C ALA A 62 6.43 6.86 -2.62
N PHE A 63 5.14 6.99 -2.95
CA PHE A 63 4.49 6.19 -3.99
C PHE A 63 4.50 6.90 -5.35
N ASP A 64 4.02 8.14 -5.41
CA ASP A 64 3.82 8.83 -6.67
C ASP A 64 5.12 9.43 -7.25
N THR A 65 6.19 9.53 -6.45
CA THR A 65 7.51 10.02 -6.91
C THR A 65 8.55 8.89 -6.93
N ILE A 66 8.95 8.35 -5.79
CA ILE A 66 10.06 7.41 -5.69
C ILE A 66 9.71 6.05 -6.28
N PHE A 67 8.58 5.48 -5.85
CA PHE A 67 8.14 4.18 -6.35
C PHE A 67 7.77 4.26 -7.84
N ALA A 68 7.02 5.27 -8.25
CA ALA A 68 6.61 5.45 -9.65
C ALA A 68 7.83 5.56 -10.59
N GLU A 69 8.85 6.34 -10.24
CA GLU A 69 10.07 6.45 -11.05
C GLU A 69 10.89 5.16 -11.05
N GLY A 70 10.98 4.47 -9.91
CA GLY A 70 11.68 3.19 -9.84
C GLY A 70 11.00 2.10 -10.68
N GLN A 71 9.68 2.03 -10.64
CA GLN A 71 8.89 1.12 -11.45
C GLN A 71 8.98 1.46 -12.95
N ARG A 72 8.91 2.75 -13.31
CA ARG A 72 9.08 3.20 -14.69
C ARG A 72 10.43 2.75 -15.25
N ARG A 73 11.54 2.99 -14.53
CA ARG A 73 12.88 2.54 -14.94
C ARG A 73 12.99 1.04 -15.07
N TYR A 74 12.35 0.29 -14.18
CA TYR A 74 12.33 -1.16 -14.26
C TYR A 74 11.60 -1.64 -15.53
N ILE A 75 10.45 -1.06 -15.85
CA ILE A 75 9.70 -1.38 -17.08
C ILE A 75 10.47 -0.98 -18.34
N GLU A 76 11.27 0.08 -18.30
CA GLU A 76 12.12 0.47 -19.44
C GLU A 76 13.18 -0.58 -19.81
N THR A 77 13.55 -1.45 -18.89
CA THR A 77 14.47 -2.57 -19.17
C THR A 77 13.83 -3.70 -19.98
N PHE A 78 12.50 -3.71 -20.10
CA PHE A 78 11.77 -4.74 -20.82
C PHE A 78 11.81 -4.54 -22.34
N SER A 79 11.51 -5.62 -23.08
CA SER A 79 11.36 -5.54 -24.53
C SER A 79 10.23 -4.57 -24.94
N ALA A 80 10.29 -4.04 -26.15
CA ALA A 80 9.25 -3.13 -26.68
C ALA A 80 7.85 -3.76 -26.64
N TYR A 81 7.76 -5.06 -26.91
CA TYR A 81 6.49 -5.80 -26.84
C TYR A 81 5.92 -5.81 -25.40
N ALA A 82 6.75 -6.16 -24.41
CA ALA A 82 6.32 -6.20 -23.02
C ALA A 82 5.93 -4.80 -22.49
N ARG A 83 6.65 -3.75 -22.90
CA ARG A 83 6.30 -2.36 -22.54
C ARG A 83 4.95 -1.94 -23.08
N ASN A 84 4.63 -2.28 -24.33
CA ASN A 84 3.32 -1.98 -24.91
C ASN A 84 2.17 -2.71 -24.20
N PHE A 85 2.42 -3.94 -23.73
CA PHE A 85 1.43 -4.72 -23.00
C PHE A 85 1.19 -4.20 -21.56
N LEU A 86 2.25 -3.78 -20.89
CA LEU A 86 2.18 -3.27 -19.50
C LEU A 86 1.65 -1.82 -19.42
N GLY A 87 1.57 -1.13 -20.55
CA GLY A 87 1.22 0.28 -20.62
C GLY A 87 2.42 1.19 -20.29
N GLY A 88 2.48 2.34 -20.95
CA GLY A 88 3.47 3.38 -20.66
C GLY A 88 3.20 4.01 -19.29
N MET A 89 4.20 4.08 -18.45
CA MET A 89 4.13 4.85 -17.21
C MET A 89 4.59 6.29 -17.46
N GLU A 90 3.80 7.24 -17.03
CA GLU A 90 4.19 8.65 -17.05
C GLU A 90 5.34 8.89 -16.08
N ARG A 91 6.27 9.75 -16.48
CA ARG A 91 7.35 10.17 -15.61
C ARG A 91 6.80 11.10 -14.54
N PRO A 92 7.08 10.86 -13.24
CA PRO A 92 6.69 11.79 -12.19
C PRO A 92 7.36 13.15 -12.39
N ASP A 93 6.71 14.22 -11.94
CA ASP A 93 7.25 15.59 -11.99
C ASP A 93 8.35 15.76 -10.95
N VAL A 94 9.56 15.43 -11.39
CA VAL A 94 10.80 15.48 -10.60
C VAL A 94 11.97 15.79 -11.53
N ASP A 95 12.92 16.61 -11.07
CA ASP A 95 14.07 16.96 -11.88
C ASP A 95 14.98 15.76 -12.10
N LYS A 96 15.38 15.09 -11.02
CA LYS A 96 16.28 13.93 -11.06
C LYS A 96 16.10 13.05 -9.82
N ILE A 97 16.19 11.73 -10.01
CA ILE A 97 16.37 10.77 -8.92
C ILE A 97 17.58 9.89 -9.21
N THR A 98 18.49 9.77 -8.24
CA THR A 98 19.67 8.90 -8.32
C THR A 98 19.70 7.90 -7.18
N GLY A 99 20.44 6.81 -7.35
CA GLY A 99 20.59 5.77 -6.32
C GLY A 99 19.39 4.84 -6.17
N LEU A 100 18.40 4.86 -7.08
CA LEU A 100 17.28 3.93 -7.05
C LEU A 100 17.72 2.52 -7.43
N SER A 101 17.32 1.55 -6.60
CA SER A 101 17.28 0.12 -6.91
C SER A 101 15.90 -0.27 -7.46
N PRO A 102 15.71 -1.50 -7.97
CA PRO A 102 14.39 -2.03 -8.23
C PRO A 102 13.49 -1.89 -7.00
N VAL A 103 12.26 -1.42 -7.20
CA VAL A 103 11.36 -1.04 -6.11
C VAL A 103 10.18 -2.01 -6.01
N ILE A 104 9.75 -2.26 -4.78
CA ILE A 104 8.54 -2.99 -4.47
C ILE A 104 7.69 -2.11 -3.56
N SER A 105 6.40 -1.96 -3.88
CA SER A 105 5.43 -1.26 -3.04
C SER A 105 4.46 -2.24 -2.42
N ILE A 106 4.21 -2.07 -1.13
CA ILE A 106 3.16 -2.76 -0.40
C ILE A 106 2.21 -1.68 0.11
N GLU A 107 1.03 -1.61 -0.50
CA GLU A 107 0.03 -0.62 -0.17
C GLU A 107 -1.11 -1.23 0.64
N GLN A 108 -1.61 -0.48 1.60
CA GLN A 108 -2.86 -0.79 2.25
C GLN A 108 -4.02 -0.42 1.32
N LYS A 109 -4.56 -1.40 0.58
CA LYS A 109 -5.76 -1.17 -0.22
C LYS A 109 -6.98 -1.07 0.68
N THR A 110 -7.59 0.10 0.69
CA THR A 110 -8.82 0.36 1.43
C THR A 110 -10.06 -0.11 0.67
N THR A 111 -9.97 -0.30 -0.64
CA THR A 111 -11.08 -0.77 -1.48
C THR A 111 -10.62 -1.90 -2.38
N ASN A 112 -11.09 -3.10 -2.11
CA ASN A 112 -10.92 -4.25 -2.99
C ASN A 112 -12.06 -4.29 -4.00
N LYS A 113 -11.75 -4.08 -5.28
CA LYS A 113 -12.70 -4.30 -6.38
C LYS A 113 -13.01 -5.79 -6.62
N ASN A 114 -12.18 -6.68 -6.09
CA ASN A 114 -12.39 -8.13 -6.21
C ASN A 114 -12.91 -8.70 -4.87
N PRO A 115 -14.14 -9.21 -4.82
CA PRO A 115 -14.73 -9.76 -3.59
C PRO A 115 -13.98 -10.98 -3.03
N ARG A 116 -13.12 -11.62 -3.83
CA ARG A 116 -12.31 -12.78 -3.42
C ARG A 116 -10.88 -12.42 -3.02
N SER A 117 -10.58 -11.16 -2.72
CA SER A 117 -9.22 -10.70 -2.41
C SER A 117 -8.92 -10.53 -0.91
N THR A 118 -9.84 -10.93 -0.03
CA THR A 118 -9.57 -11.00 1.41
C THR A 118 -8.78 -12.26 1.75
N VAL A 119 -8.00 -12.20 2.85
CA VAL A 119 -7.23 -13.37 3.32
C VAL A 119 -8.15 -14.60 3.49
N GLY A 120 -9.33 -14.40 4.08
CA GLY A 120 -10.28 -15.47 4.31
C GLY A 120 -10.76 -16.17 3.04
N THR A 121 -10.93 -15.43 1.94
CA THR A 121 -11.39 -16.00 0.66
C THR A 121 -10.25 -16.54 -0.20
N THR A 122 -9.05 -15.94 -0.14
CA THR A 122 -7.87 -16.39 -0.90
C THR A 122 -7.31 -17.70 -0.31
N THR A 123 -7.38 -17.86 1.01
CA THR A 123 -6.89 -19.05 1.72
C THR A 123 -7.97 -20.14 1.88
N GLU A 124 -9.17 -19.94 1.34
CA GLU A 124 -10.33 -20.83 1.51
C GLU A 124 -10.82 -21.01 2.97
N ILE A 125 -10.18 -20.32 3.93
CA ILE A 125 -10.57 -20.38 5.35
C ILE A 125 -12.05 -20.03 5.54
N TYR A 126 -12.55 -19.07 4.76
CA TYR A 126 -13.95 -18.68 4.80
C TYR A 126 -14.92 -19.82 4.46
N ASP A 127 -14.58 -20.65 3.48
CA ASP A 127 -15.42 -21.78 3.06
C ASP A 127 -15.42 -22.88 4.12
N TYR A 128 -14.29 -23.16 4.75
CA TYR A 128 -14.21 -24.08 5.88
C TYR A 128 -14.98 -23.55 7.10
N LEU A 129 -14.90 -22.27 7.41
CA LEU A 129 -15.69 -21.66 8.49
C LEU A 129 -17.20 -21.73 8.20
N ARG A 130 -17.62 -21.45 6.98
CA ARG A 130 -19.03 -21.61 6.58
C ARG A 130 -19.53 -23.03 6.81
N LEU A 131 -18.74 -24.03 6.40
CA LEU A 131 -19.09 -25.43 6.59
C LEU A 131 -19.16 -25.78 8.09
N LEU A 132 -18.18 -25.34 8.88
CA LEU A 132 -18.14 -25.56 10.32
C LEU A 132 -19.38 -24.98 11.01
N TYR A 133 -19.69 -23.71 10.76
CA TYR A 133 -20.85 -23.05 11.36
C TYR A 133 -22.17 -23.62 10.86
N ALA A 134 -22.27 -24.05 9.61
CA ALA A 134 -23.45 -24.70 9.08
C ALA A 134 -23.73 -26.06 9.72
N ARG A 135 -22.69 -26.80 10.15
CA ARG A 135 -22.80 -28.13 10.73
C ARG A 135 -22.87 -28.13 12.26
N ALA A 136 -22.08 -27.30 12.90
CA ALA A 136 -21.90 -27.28 14.37
C ALA A 136 -22.37 -25.98 15.03
N GLY A 137 -22.64 -24.94 14.26
CA GLY A 137 -22.99 -23.62 14.78
C GLY A 137 -24.45 -23.56 15.26
N VAL A 138 -24.67 -22.76 16.29
CA VAL A 138 -26.00 -22.37 16.74
C VAL A 138 -26.20 -20.90 16.45
N ALA A 139 -27.16 -20.53 15.62
CA ALA A 139 -27.44 -19.15 15.28
C ALA A 139 -28.29 -18.47 16.34
N TYR A 140 -27.92 -17.23 16.69
CA TYR A 140 -28.69 -16.36 17.58
C TYR A 140 -29.01 -15.06 16.87
N SER A 141 -30.18 -14.51 17.14
CA SER A 141 -30.55 -13.18 16.65
C SER A 141 -29.66 -12.12 17.32
N TYR A 142 -29.04 -11.24 16.54
CA TYR A 142 -28.23 -10.14 17.07
C TYR A 142 -29.06 -9.03 17.71
N LEU A 143 -30.38 -8.98 17.42
CA LEU A 143 -31.31 -8.00 17.98
C LEU A 143 -31.95 -8.48 19.28
N SER A 144 -32.45 -9.72 19.33
CA SER A 144 -33.18 -10.25 20.50
C SER A 144 -32.34 -11.17 21.38
N GLY A 145 -31.19 -11.65 20.88
CA GLY A 145 -30.37 -12.68 21.57
C GLY A 145 -31.00 -14.06 21.60
N GLU A 146 -32.14 -14.25 20.96
CA GLU A 146 -32.85 -15.54 20.95
C GLU A 146 -32.24 -16.51 19.94
N LYS A 147 -32.35 -17.81 20.23
CA LYS A 147 -31.87 -18.86 19.34
C LYS A 147 -32.74 -18.92 18.11
N MET A 148 -32.12 -18.80 16.93
CA MET A 148 -32.82 -18.95 15.65
C MET A 148 -33.14 -20.42 15.37
N VAL A 149 -34.35 -20.67 14.96
CA VAL A 149 -34.86 -22.04 14.59
C VAL A 149 -35.01 -22.09 13.08
N LYS A 150 -34.56 -23.20 12.49
CA LYS A 150 -34.81 -23.45 11.06
C LYS A 150 -36.22 -23.98 10.91
N TYR A 151 -37.07 -23.24 10.22
CA TYR A 151 -38.41 -23.69 9.84
C TYR A 151 -38.35 -24.56 8.56
N THR A 152 -39.16 -25.60 8.51
CA THR A 152 -39.45 -26.35 7.26
C THR A 152 -40.48 -25.55 6.46
N GLU A 153 -40.58 -25.82 5.14
CA GLU A 153 -41.55 -25.15 4.26
C GLU A 153 -42.97 -25.33 4.75
N GLU A 154 -43.30 -26.54 5.22
CA GLU A 154 -44.60 -26.89 5.81
C GLU A 154 -44.92 -26.02 7.03
N LYS A 155 -43.95 -25.81 7.90
CA LYS A 155 -44.13 -25.05 9.12
C LYS A 155 -44.20 -23.52 8.88
N ILE A 156 -43.65 -23.05 7.75
CA ILE A 156 -43.79 -21.64 7.31
C ILE A 156 -45.20 -21.39 6.77
N LEU A 157 -45.82 -22.39 6.16
CA LEU A 157 -47.21 -22.30 5.64
C LEU A 157 -48.26 -22.35 6.75
N GLU A 158 -47.92 -22.87 7.92
CA GLU A 158 -48.80 -22.96 9.10
C GLU A 158 -48.72 -21.70 9.99
N LEU A 159 -47.76 -20.81 9.80
CA LEU A 159 -47.58 -19.55 10.51
C LEU A 159 -48.26 -18.40 9.82
#